data_97045bada680c441289542a8a96e8745
#
_entry.id   97045bada680c441289542a8a96e8745
#
_cell.length_a   1.000
_cell.length_b   1.000
_cell.length_c   1.000
_cell.angle_alpha   90.00
_cell.angle_beta   90.00
_cell.angle_gamma   90.00
#
_symmetry.space_group_name_H-M   'P 1'
#
loop_
_entity.id
_entity.type
_entity.pdbx_description
1 polymer ?
#
loop_
_entity_poly.entity_id
_entity_poly.type
_entity_poly.pdbx_seq_one_letter_code
_entity_poly.pdbx_strand_id
1 'polypeptide(L)'
;MTTDTTTTTTTTTTITTTTTTSTTTTTTTTTMTTTTTSITTTTTTSTASTTTTTTPICINPLTIPACATWNQTGITVAGHQGGATGSNLASLNYPIDIFIDANDTLFIADGNNNRIVKYYFNETTGVLVAGNIVAGSSAVLLDQPKGIAVDDMGNVFVGDTANYRIQKFSPNSTAATTIAVNSMTSRLGLTRDLHIDCFNNIYVTDSDYNRVAKYNPTTGNRVIVAGNNGAGGAANQFSAPYGSFIDANQTLYVADYGNERVQMWASGATSGVTVAGITGTAGASMKRLNGPIALMVDTNG
;
A
#
# COMPACT_ATOMS: atom_id res chain seq x y z
N MET A 1 -30.38 65.86 -24.03
CA MET A 1 -29.11 65.45 -24.63
C MET A 1 -28.26 64.90 -23.46
N THR A 2 -28.26 63.66 -23.28
CA THR A 2 -27.40 62.95 -22.33
C THR A 2 -26.38 62.20 -23.12
N THR A 3 -25.12 62.61 -23.00
CA THR A 3 -23.98 61.95 -23.63
C THR A 3 -23.56 60.79 -22.76
N ASP A 4 -23.71 59.60 -23.28
CA ASP A 4 -23.27 58.36 -22.66
C ASP A 4 -21.78 58.13 -23.05
N THR A 5 -20.91 58.11 -22.05
CA THR A 5 -19.47 57.91 -22.26
C THR A 5 -19.16 56.47 -21.93
N THR A 6 -19.02 55.63 -22.93
CA THR A 6 -18.61 54.21 -22.75
C THR A 6 -17.11 54.14 -22.62
N THR A 7 -16.62 53.78 -21.43
CA THR A 7 -15.20 53.52 -21.16
C THR A 7 -14.93 52.04 -21.44
N THR A 8 -14.10 51.74 -22.46
CA THR A 8 -13.68 50.39 -22.80
C THR A 8 -12.34 50.14 -22.11
N THR A 9 -12.38 49.25 -21.10
CA THR A 9 -11.14 48.77 -20.45
C THR A 9 -10.65 47.50 -21.19
N THR A 10 -9.49 47.58 -21.84
CA THR A 10 -8.87 46.42 -22.48
C THR A 10 -7.95 45.73 -21.47
N THR A 11 -8.32 44.52 -21.00
CA THR A 11 -7.45 43.68 -20.20
C THR A 11 -6.73 42.70 -21.11
N THR A 12 -5.41 42.82 -21.21
CA THR A 12 -4.57 41.89 -21.97
C THR A 12 -4.14 40.77 -21.02
N THR A 13 -4.67 39.56 -21.19
CA THR A 13 -4.23 38.37 -20.45
C THR A 13 -3.23 37.62 -21.33
N THR A 14 -1.95 37.60 -20.90
CA THR A 14 -0.92 36.80 -21.55
C THR A 14 -0.90 35.43 -20.93
N ILE A 15 -1.30 34.39 -21.65
CA ILE A 15 -1.18 32.98 -21.20
C ILE A 15 0.11 32.43 -21.82
N THR A 16 1.10 32.17 -20.99
CA THR A 16 2.33 31.48 -21.36
C THR A 16 2.18 30.01 -21.04
N THR A 17 1.99 29.16 -22.02
CA THR A 17 2.04 27.71 -21.89
C THR A 17 3.45 27.22 -22.15
N THR A 18 4.14 26.73 -21.13
CA THR A 18 5.45 26.09 -21.31
C THR A 18 5.23 24.58 -21.32
N THR A 19 5.34 23.98 -22.50
CA THR A 19 5.34 22.50 -22.60
C THR A 19 6.80 22.07 -22.69
N THR A 20 7.28 21.42 -21.65
CA THR A 20 8.64 20.85 -21.62
C THR A 20 8.56 19.41 -22.09
N THR A 21 8.86 19.15 -23.34
CA THR A 21 9.25 17.83 -23.84
C THR A 21 10.77 17.82 -23.91
N SER A 22 11.39 16.82 -23.32
CA SER A 22 12.84 16.66 -23.34
C SER A 22 13.33 16.47 -24.78
N THR A 23 13.80 17.51 -25.42
CA THR A 23 14.84 17.71 -26.44
C THR A 23 14.66 18.90 -27.36
N THR A 24 13.55 19.69 -27.36
CA THR A 24 13.51 20.91 -28.15
C THR A 24 12.46 21.88 -27.62
N THR A 25 12.89 23.09 -27.21
CA THR A 25 11.97 24.15 -26.84
C THR A 25 11.60 24.93 -28.11
N THR A 26 10.33 24.86 -28.55
CA THR A 26 9.82 25.67 -29.64
C THR A 26 8.84 26.69 -29.09
N THR A 27 9.20 27.95 -29.10
CA THR A 27 8.32 29.07 -28.73
C THR A 27 7.62 29.59 -29.98
N THR A 28 6.30 29.39 -30.06
CA THR A 28 5.50 29.95 -31.15
C THR A 28 4.76 31.19 -30.64
N THR A 29 5.13 32.37 -31.12
CA THR A 29 4.41 33.61 -30.82
C THR A 29 3.45 33.90 -31.99
N THR A 30 2.15 33.86 -31.74
CA THR A 30 1.14 34.22 -32.71
C THR A 30 0.65 35.63 -32.41
N THR A 31 0.94 36.58 -33.30
CA THR A 31 0.45 37.97 -33.26
C THR A 31 -0.83 38.06 -34.09
N MET A 32 -1.96 38.35 -33.47
CA MET A 32 -3.20 38.64 -34.18
C MET A 32 -3.38 40.15 -34.37
N THR A 33 -3.51 40.58 -35.63
CA THR A 33 -3.88 41.95 -35.98
C THR A 33 -5.38 42.01 -36.24
N THR A 34 -6.11 42.80 -35.46
CA THR A 34 -7.57 42.93 -35.56
C THR A 34 -7.94 43.95 -36.64
N THR A 35 -8.67 43.49 -37.64
CA THR A 35 -9.45 44.36 -38.55
C THR A 35 -10.92 44.22 -38.15
N THR A 36 -11.55 45.36 -37.86
CA THR A 36 -12.94 45.43 -37.32
C THR A 36 -13.96 45.07 -38.40
N THR A 37 -14.61 43.93 -38.25
CA THR A 37 -15.86 43.62 -38.95
C THR A 37 -16.80 42.95 -37.91
N SER A 38 -18.05 43.47 -37.84
CA SER A 38 -19.04 42.99 -36.84
C SER A 38 -19.32 41.52 -37.01
N ILE A 39 -18.97 40.73 -36.02
CA ILE A 39 -19.30 39.30 -35.95
C ILE A 39 -20.06 39.04 -34.66
N THR A 40 -21.23 38.42 -34.77
CA THR A 40 -22.04 37.92 -33.68
C THR A 40 -21.24 36.80 -32.98
N THR A 41 -20.79 37.05 -31.76
CA THR A 41 -19.99 36.08 -31.00
C THR A 41 -20.89 35.10 -30.29
N THR A 42 -20.92 33.85 -30.74
CA THR A 42 -21.45 32.73 -29.94
C THR A 42 -20.34 32.31 -28.98
N THR A 43 -20.49 32.61 -27.71
CA THR A 43 -19.53 32.21 -26.66
C THR A 43 -19.74 30.74 -26.33
N THR A 44 -18.90 29.86 -26.83
CA THR A 44 -18.74 28.50 -26.37
C THR A 44 -17.78 28.51 -25.18
N THR A 45 -18.29 28.36 -23.97
CA THR A 45 -17.48 28.20 -22.77
C THR A 45 -16.96 26.75 -22.75
N SER A 46 -15.73 26.50 -23.19
CA SER A 46 -15.05 25.23 -22.91
C SER A 46 -14.39 25.32 -21.54
N THR A 47 -14.94 24.64 -20.57
CA THR A 47 -14.27 24.38 -19.29
C THR A 47 -13.13 23.39 -19.54
N ALA A 48 -11.91 23.87 -19.66
CA ALA A 48 -10.72 23.01 -19.60
C ALA A 48 -10.55 22.52 -18.15
N SER A 49 -10.89 21.27 -17.89
CA SER A 49 -10.52 20.59 -16.64
C SER A 49 -9.01 20.31 -16.70
N THR A 50 -8.23 21.10 -15.99
CA THR A 50 -6.81 20.79 -15.77
C THR A 50 -6.72 19.69 -14.69
N THR A 51 -6.56 18.46 -15.13
CA THR A 51 -6.16 17.39 -14.22
C THR A 51 -4.67 17.58 -13.90
N THR A 52 -4.37 18.18 -12.76
CA THR A 52 -3.00 18.15 -12.23
C THR A 52 -2.72 16.73 -11.76
N THR A 53 -1.99 15.96 -12.54
CA THR A 53 -1.40 14.71 -12.07
C THR A 53 -0.26 15.06 -11.13
N THR A 54 -0.55 15.11 -9.82
CA THR A 54 0.52 15.10 -8.82
C THR A 54 1.12 13.69 -8.83
N THR A 55 2.37 13.56 -9.24
CA THR A 55 3.13 12.33 -9.00
C THR A 55 3.17 12.10 -7.49
N PRO A 56 2.76 10.93 -7.00
CA PRO A 56 2.84 10.62 -5.59
C PRO A 56 4.28 10.76 -5.10
N ILE A 57 4.48 11.48 -4.01
CA ILE A 57 5.79 11.57 -3.37
C ILE A 57 5.88 10.36 -2.45
N CYS A 58 6.73 9.40 -2.80
CA CYS A 58 7.05 8.28 -1.94
C CYS A 58 7.83 8.80 -0.73
N ILE A 59 7.17 9.01 0.38
CA ILE A 59 7.82 9.36 1.63
C ILE A 59 8.00 8.07 2.42
N ASN A 60 9.24 7.75 2.76
CA ASN A 60 9.51 6.74 3.77
C ASN A 60 9.25 7.38 5.14
N PRO A 61 8.17 7.03 5.85
CA PRO A 61 7.67 7.84 6.97
C PRO A 61 8.49 7.69 8.25
N LEU A 62 9.35 6.67 8.34
CA LEU A 62 10.00 6.33 9.60
C LEU A 62 11.51 6.57 9.52
N THR A 63 12.00 7.56 10.27
CA THR A 63 13.43 7.72 10.57
C THR A 63 13.65 7.38 12.03
N ILE A 64 14.33 6.28 12.31
CA ILE A 64 14.73 5.91 13.67
C ILE A 64 16.12 6.48 13.93
N PRO A 65 16.32 7.35 14.94
CA PRO A 65 17.65 7.83 15.28
C PRO A 65 18.59 6.66 15.60
N ALA A 66 19.82 6.71 15.11
CA ALA A 66 20.82 5.65 15.32
C ALA A 66 21.10 5.33 16.81
N CYS A 67 20.82 6.28 17.71
CA CYS A 67 20.95 6.12 19.15
C CYS A 67 19.60 5.92 19.86
N ALA A 68 18.53 5.57 19.14
CA ALA A 68 17.22 5.35 19.76
C ALA A 68 17.29 4.21 20.77
N THR A 69 16.77 4.48 21.96
CA THR A 69 16.60 3.47 23.02
C THR A 69 15.12 3.27 23.28
N TRP A 70 14.73 2.03 23.39
CA TRP A 70 13.34 1.66 23.63
C TRP A 70 13.08 1.45 25.12
N ASN A 71 11.90 1.87 25.60
CA ASN A 71 11.49 1.56 26.97
C ASN A 71 11.39 0.03 27.12
N GLN A 72 12.01 -0.50 28.17
CA GLN A 72 11.98 -1.92 28.48
C GLN A 72 10.58 -2.40 28.93
N THR A 73 9.73 -1.46 29.36
CA THR A 73 8.34 -1.77 29.78
C THR A 73 7.40 -1.37 28.65
N GLY A 74 6.76 -2.38 28.02
CA GLY A 74 5.71 -2.16 27.04
C GLY A 74 4.38 -1.79 27.67
N ILE A 75 3.55 -1.07 26.92
CA ILE A 75 2.15 -0.80 27.27
C ILE A 75 1.25 -1.53 26.28
N THR A 76 0.12 -2.06 26.77
CA THR A 76 -0.89 -2.65 25.89
C THR A 76 -1.69 -1.55 25.21
N VAL A 77 -1.64 -1.49 23.88
CA VAL A 77 -2.35 -0.48 23.07
C VAL A 77 -3.64 -1.03 22.45
N ALA A 78 -3.80 -2.35 22.38
CA ALA A 78 -5.00 -3.02 21.87
C ALA A 78 -5.13 -4.41 22.46
N GLY A 79 -6.36 -4.91 22.58
CA GLY A 79 -6.64 -6.20 23.18
C GLY A 79 -6.60 -6.20 24.71
N HIS A 80 -6.70 -7.39 25.30
CA HIS A 80 -6.75 -7.53 26.75
C HIS A 80 -5.35 -7.55 27.38
N GLN A 81 -5.08 -6.67 28.35
CA GLN A 81 -3.78 -6.52 29.01
C GLN A 81 -3.23 -7.82 29.62
N GLY A 82 -4.10 -8.70 30.10
CA GLY A 82 -3.73 -10.00 30.68
C GLY A 82 -3.56 -11.11 29.64
N GLY A 83 -3.59 -10.82 28.33
CA GLY A 83 -3.45 -11.79 27.25
C GLY A 83 -4.67 -12.69 27.04
N ALA A 84 -5.81 -12.40 27.66
CA ALA A 84 -7.04 -13.18 27.45
C ALA A 84 -7.56 -12.96 26.01
N THR A 85 -7.84 -14.08 25.33
CA THR A 85 -8.46 -14.05 24.00
C THR A 85 -9.96 -13.80 24.08
N GLY A 86 -10.53 -13.17 23.07
CA GLY A 86 -11.96 -12.94 23.01
C GLY A 86 -12.43 -12.36 21.69
N SER A 87 -13.74 -12.31 21.50
CA SER A 87 -14.38 -11.84 20.28
C SER A 87 -15.09 -10.47 20.42
N ASN A 88 -15.14 -9.89 21.63
CA ASN A 88 -15.63 -8.52 21.81
C ASN A 88 -14.61 -7.51 21.25
N LEU A 89 -14.98 -6.23 21.14
CA LEU A 89 -14.12 -5.20 20.53
C LEU A 89 -12.98 -4.70 21.43
N ALA A 90 -12.94 -5.12 22.70
CA ALA A 90 -11.81 -4.87 23.61
C ALA A 90 -10.85 -6.06 23.70
N SER A 91 -11.08 -7.13 22.93
CA SER A 91 -10.28 -8.35 22.94
C SER A 91 -9.90 -8.75 21.53
N LEU A 92 -8.79 -9.47 21.40
CA LEU A 92 -8.29 -10.03 20.15
C LEU A 92 -8.13 -11.53 20.28
N ASN A 93 -8.06 -12.23 19.15
CA ASN A 93 -7.78 -13.66 19.11
C ASN A 93 -6.83 -13.98 17.96
N TYR A 94 -5.57 -14.22 18.29
CA TYR A 94 -4.51 -14.48 17.35
C TYR A 94 -4.36 -13.33 16.30
N PRO A 95 -4.09 -12.09 16.74
CA PRO A 95 -3.77 -11.00 15.84
C PRO A 95 -2.47 -11.32 15.11
N ILE A 96 -2.42 -11.11 13.79
CA ILE A 96 -1.31 -11.55 12.94
C ILE A 96 -0.55 -10.37 12.37
N ASP A 97 -1.26 -9.34 11.92
CA ASP A 97 -0.66 -8.19 11.27
C ASP A 97 -1.31 -6.91 11.75
N ILE A 98 -0.52 -5.82 11.69
CA ILE A 98 -0.93 -4.49 12.10
C ILE A 98 -0.51 -3.45 11.06
N PHE A 99 -1.30 -2.39 10.95
CA PHE A 99 -0.99 -1.21 10.16
C PHE A 99 -1.33 0.05 10.96
N ILE A 100 -0.47 1.07 10.90
CA ILE A 100 -0.74 2.38 11.52
C ILE A 100 -0.83 3.42 10.41
N ASP A 101 -1.96 4.14 10.37
CA ASP A 101 -2.16 5.21 9.40
C ASP A 101 -1.53 6.54 9.86
N ALA A 102 -1.56 7.56 8.98
CA ALA A 102 -1.02 8.89 9.27
C ALA A 102 -1.75 9.65 10.41
N ASN A 103 -2.86 9.12 10.91
CA ASN A 103 -3.62 9.68 12.03
C ASN A 103 -3.41 8.89 13.32
N ASP A 104 -2.36 8.07 13.40
CA ASP A 104 -2.08 7.17 14.52
C ASP A 104 -3.21 6.16 14.81
N THR A 105 -4.00 5.82 13.80
CA THR A 105 -5.03 4.77 13.91
C THR A 105 -4.38 3.41 13.69
N LEU A 106 -4.47 2.53 14.68
CA LEU A 106 -3.95 1.18 14.61
C LEU A 106 -5.01 0.24 14.03
N PHE A 107 -4.74 -0.34 12.87
CA PHE A 107 -5.54 -1.40 12.24
C PHE A 107 -4.92 -2.76 12.57
N ILE A 108 -5.76 -3.77 12.83
CA ILE A 108 -5.33 -5.09 13.27
C ILE A 108 -6.09 -6.18 12.50
N ALA A 109 -5.35 -7.11 11.91
CA ALA A 109 -5.89 -8.36 11.39
C ALA A 109 -6.10 -9.34 12.56
N ASP A 110 -7.32 -9.43 13.07
CA ASP A 110 -7.73 -10.27 14.17
C ASP A 110 -8.11 -11.68 13.65
N GLY A 111 -7.07 -12.45 13.31
CA GLY A 111 -7.13 -13.61 12.44
C GLY A 111 -8.16 -14.67 12.84
N ASN A 112 -8.14 -15.16 14.08
CA ASN A 112 -9.09 -16.19 14.55
C ASN A 112 -10.50 -15.63 14.78
N ASN A 113 -10.67 -14.31 14.83
CA ASN A 113 -11.98 -13.67 14.87
C ASN A 113 -12.48 -13.27 13.47
N ASN A 114 -11.77 -13.61 12.39
CA ASN A 114 -12.17 -13.41 10.99
C ASN A 114 -12.58 -11.97 10.67
N ARG A 115 -11.87 -10.99 11.25
CA ARG A 115 -12.21 -9.57 11.14
C ARG A 115 -10.98 -8.67 11.08
N ILE A 116 -11.20 -7.44 10.64
CA ILE A 116 -10.28 -6.32 10.84
C ILE A 116 -10.92 -5.37 11.84
N VAL A 117 -10.18 -4.98 12.85
CA VAL A 117 -10.56 -3.98 13.82
C VAL A 117 -9.57 -2.82 13.80
N LYS A 118 -10.01 -1.62 14.18
CA LYS A 118 -9.12 -0.48 14.38
C LYS A 118 -9.28 0.10 15.78
N TYR A 119 -8.18 0.63 16.29
CA TYR A 119 -8.14 1.35 17.56
C TYR A 119 -7.63 2.76 17.30
N TYR A 120 -8.34 3.74 17.80
CA TYR A 120 -7.86 5.12 17.81
C TYR A 120 -6.85 5.30 18.95
N PHE A 121 -6.00 6.30 18.83
CA PHE A 121 -4.99 6.61 19.85
C PHE A 121 -5.64 6.76 21.24
N ASN A 122 -5.09 6.09 22.24
CA ASN A 122 -5.60 6.01 23.62
C ASN A 122 -6.98 5.35 23.83
N GLU A 123 -7.58 4.75 22.83
CA GLU A 123 -8.81 3.99 23.01
C GLU A 123 -8.52 2.53 23.40
N THR A 124 -9.34 1.99 24.31
CA THR A 124 -9.22 0.59 24.78
C THR A 124 -10.22 -0.35 24.11
N THR A 125 -11.13 0.19 23.32
CA THR A 125 -12.16 -0.56 22.60
C THR A 125 -12.02 -0.29 21.11
N GLY A 126 -11.88 -1.35 20.33
CA GLY A 126 -11.76 -1.24 18.88
C GLY A 126 -13.07 -0.94 18.17
N VAL A 127 -12.97 -0.59 16.90
CA VAL A 127 -14.09 -0.42 15.97
C VAL A 127 -13.96 -1.48 14.88
N LEU A 128 -15.05 -2.18 14.57
CA LEU A 128 -15.08 -3.13 13.47
C LEU A 128 -14.91 -2.38 12.13
N VAL A 129 -13.97 -2.84 11.31
CA VAL A 129 -13.71 -2.28 9.97
C VAL A 129 -14.22 -3.21 8.88
N ALA A 130 -13.93 -4.51 9.00
CA ALA A 130 -14.23 -5.50 7.97
C ALA A 130 -14.43 -6.89 8.59
N GLY A 131 -15.16 -7.74 7.90
CA GLY A 131 -15.44 -9.09 8.37
C GLY A 131 -16.42 -9.14 9.55
N ASN A 132 -16.49 -10.30 10.15
CA ASN A 132 -17.34 -10.60 11.30
C ASN A 132 -16.67 -11.78 12.04
N ILE A 133 -17.07 -12.07 13.27
CA ILE A 133 -16.56 -13.24 14.03
C ILE A 133 -16.84 -14.59 13.35
N VAL A 134 -17.68 -14.62 12.33
CA VAL A 134 -18.00 -15.83 11.53
C VAL A 134 -17.14 -15.85 10.27
N ALA A 135 -16.43 -16.96 10.06
CA ALA A 135 -15.69 -17.20 8.84
C ALA A 135 -16.62 -17.35 7.63
N GLY A 136 -16.19 -16.84 6.47
CA GLY A 136 -16.94 -17.03 5.23
C GLY A 136 -16.37 -16.31 4.03
N SER A 137 -16.92 -16.63 2.84
CA SER A 137 -16.42 -16.16 1.56
C SER A 137 -17.31 -15.10 0.89
N SER A 138 -18.39 -14.64 1.53
CA SER A 138 -19.19 -13.52 0.99
C SER A 138 -18.41 -12.20 0.99
N ALA A 139 -18.94 -11.17 0.33
CA ALA A 139 -18.28 -9.86 0.27
C ALA A 139 -18.17 -9.14 1.62
N VAL A 140 -18.93 -9.56 2.62
CA VAL A 140 -18.95 -8.97 3.97
C VAL A 140 -18.23 -9.83 5.01
N LEU A 141 -17.73 -11.01 4.62
CA LEU A 141 -17.07 -11.95 5.52
C LEU A 141 -15.60 -12.14 5.10
N LEU A 142 -14.80 -12.56 6.08
CA LEU A 142 -13.40 -12.95 5.93
C LEU A 142 -13.19 -14.33 6.51
N ASP A 143 -12.08 -14.98 6.19
CA ASP A 143 -11.65 -16.23 6.78
C ASP A 143 -10.13 -16.19 7.02
N GLN A 144 -9.74 -16.14 8.29
CA GLN A 144 -8.35 -16.02 8.74
C GLN A 144 -7.57 -14.90 8.00
N PRO A 145 -8.00 -13.63 8.08
CA PRO A 145 -7.26 -12.51 7.49
C PRO A 145 -5.88 -12.41 8.13
N LYS A 146 -4.84 -12.20 7.31
CA LYS A 146 -3.45 -12.09 7.79
C LYS A 146 -2.78 -10.78 7.42
N GLY A 147 -2.67 -10.48 6.13
CA GLY A 147 -2.04 -9.24 5.69
C GLY A 147 -3.05 -8.08 5.66
N ILE A 148 -2.61 -6.88 6.07
CA ILE A 148 -3.43 -5.67 6.07
C ILE A 148 -2.61 -4.46 5.59
N ALA A 149 -3.20 -3.63 4.73
CA ALA A 149 -2.67 -2.31 4.40
C ALA A 149 -3.80 -1.31 4.19
N VAL A 150 -3.50 -0.02 4.40
CA VAL A 150 -4.48 1.06 4.22
C VAL A 150 -3.87 2.12 3.30
N ASP A 151 -4.61 2.55 2.28
CA ASP A 151 -4.18 3.63 1.40
C ASP A 151 -4.54 5.03 1.95
N ASP A 152 -4.01 6.07 1.30
CA ASP A 152 -4.25 7.47 1.70
C ASP A 152 -5.73 7.90 1.60
N MET A 153 -6.56 7.14 0.90
CA MET A 153 -8.01 7.36 0.83
C MET A 153 -8.77 6.63 1.94
N GLY A 154 -8.07 5.87 2.80
CA GLY A 154 -8.64 5.07 3.87
C GLY A 154 -9.26 3.76 3.39
N ASN A 155 -8.97 3.30 2.16
CA ASN A 155 -9.36 1.96 1.75
C ASN A 155 -8.50 0.93 2.47
N VAL A 156 -9.14 -0.09 3.02
CA VAL A 156 -8.47 -1.18 3.72
C VAL A 156 -8.36 -2.39 2.81
N PHE A 157 -7.14 -2.82 2.55
CA PHE A 157 -6.84 -4.01 1.77
C PHE A 157 -6.49 -5.15 2.71
N VAL A 158 -7.07 -6.32 2.45
CA VAL A 158 -7.00 -7.47 3.35
C VAL A 158 -6.63 -8.72 2.56
N GLY A 159 -5.59 -9.41 3.02
CA GLY A 159 -5.29 -10.77 2.60
C GLY A 159 -6.25 -11.74 3.30
N ASP A 160 -7.32 -12.09 2.63
CA ASP A 160 -8.34 -13.02 3.11
C ASP A 160 -7.86 -14.47 2.86
N THR A 161 -6.98 -14.91 3.76
CA THR A 161 -6.00 -15.98 3.53
C THR A 161 -6.65 -17.33 3.25
N ALA A 162 -7.62 -17.76 4.05
CA ALA A 162 -8.27 -19.05 3.86
C ALA A 162 -9.23 -19.05 2.66
N ASN A 163 -9.63 -17.88 2.19
CA ASN A 163 -10.40 -17.71 0.97
C ASN A 163 -9.51 -17.48 -0.27
N TYR A 164 -8.19 -17.42 -0.12
CA TYR A 164 -7.24 -17.21 -1.22
C TYR A 164 -7.60 -16.00 -2.09
N ARG A 165 -7.87 -14.86 -1.47
CA ARG A 165 -8.26 -13.62 -2.17
C ARG A 165 -7.71 -12.38 -1.48
N ILE A 166 -7.66 -11.28 -2.25
CA ILE A 166 -7.39 -9.93 -1.74
C ILE A 166 -8.69 -9.16 -1.81
N GLN A 167 -9.12 -8.62 -0.66
CA GLN A 167 -10.35 -7.84 -0.53
C GLN A 167 -10.02 -6.38 -0.26
N LYS A 168 -10.76 -5.46 -0.89
CA LYS A 168 -10.71 -4.03 -0.65
C LYS A 168 -12.02 -3.58 -0.01
N PHE A 169 -11.95 -2.97 1.16
CA PHE A 169 -13.06 -2.29 1.83
C PHE A 169 -12.85 -0.78 1.71
N SER A 170 -13.80 -0.09 1.08
CA SER A 170 -13.80 1.37 1.03
C SER A 170 -14.26 1.95 2.38
N PRO A 171 -13.89 3.19 2.73
CA PRO A 171 -14.36 3.83 3.95
C PRO A 171 -15.88 3.73 4.10
N ASN A 172 -16.31 3.36 5.30
CA ASN A 172 -17.72 3.17 5.65
C ASN A 172 -18.48 2.08 4.85
N SER A 173 -17.80 1.25 4.07
CA SER A 173 -18.38 0.10 3.39
C SER A 173 -18.21 -1.16 4.22
N THR A 174 -19.28 -1.91 4.42
CA THR A 174 -19.22 -3.24 5.05
C THR A 174 -18.98 -4.35 4.03
N ALA A 175 -19.09 -4.06 2.73
CA ALA A 175 -18.89 -5.01 1.64
C ALA A 175 -17.61 -4.69 0.87
N ALA A 176 -16.83 -5.74 0.63
CA ALA A 176 -15.58 -5.64 -0.11
C ALA A 176 -15.77 -5.71 -1.62
N THR A 177 -14.81 -5.12 -2.33
CA THR A 177 -14.51 -5.43 -3.74
C THR A 177 -13.33 -6.40 -3.78
N THR A 178 -13.46 -7.50 -4.50
CA THR A 178 -12.36 -8.45 -4.70
C THR A 178 -11.39 -7.93 -5.75
N ILE A 179 -10.12 -7.73 -5.34
CA ILE A 179 -9.03 -7.29 -6.23
C ILE A 179 -8.41 -8.49 -6.94
N ALA A 180 -8.19 -9.57 -6.21
CA ALA A 180 -7.63 -10.80 -6.74
C ALA A 180 -8.19 -12.00 -5.98
N VAL A 181 -8.36 -13.11 -6.68
CA VAL A 181 -8.81 -14.39 -6.12
C VAL A 181 -8.03 -15.53 -6.77
N ASN A 182 -7.85 -16.61 -6.06
CA ASN A 182 -7.25 -17.82 -6.64
C ASN A 182 -8.11 -18.33 -7.79
N SER A 183 -7.52 -18.37 -8.97
CA SER A 183 -8.13 -18.85 -10.21
C SER A 183 -7.08 -19.52 -11.06
N MET A 184 -7.48 -20.18 -12.16
CA MET A 184 -6.53 -20.80 -13.10
C MET A 184 -5.53 -19.78 -13.68
N THR A 185 -5.90 -18.51 -13.76
CA THR A 185 -5.05 -17.42 -14.27
C THR A 185 -4.34 -16.64 -13.18
N SER A 186 -4.98 -16.42 -12.04
CA SER A 186 -4.44 -15.61 -10.94
C SER A 186 -3.50 -16.40 -10.02
N ARG A 187 -3.81 -17.66 -9.72
CA ARG A 187 -3.02 -18.54 -8.84
C ARG A 187 -2.55 -17.82 -7.57
N LEU A 188 -3.46 -17.27 -6.79
CA LEU A 188 -3.15 -16.69 -5.50
C LEU A 188 -3.17 -17.80 -4.45
N GLY A 189 -2.08 -17.94 -3.71
CA GLY A 189 -1.95 -18.87 -2.58
C GLY A 189 -2.24 -18.21 -1.24
N LEU A 190 -1.63 -18.75 -0.18
CA LEU A 190 -1.74 -18.19 1.17
C LEU A 190 -1.07 -16.80 1.22
N THR A 191 -1.89 -15.77 1.36
CA THR A 191 -1.41 -14.40 1.58
C THR A 191 -0.91 -14.28 3.02
N ARG A 192 0.41 -14.12 3.22
CA ARG A 192 1.01 -14.00 4.54
C ARG A 192 1.09 -12.56 5.01
N ASP A 193 1.36 -11.67 4.07
CA ASP A 193 1.55 -10.26 4.31
C ASP A 193 1.10 -9.45 3.10
N LEU A 194 0.75 -8.19 3.34
CA LEU A 194 0.26 -7.27 2.33
C LEU A 194 0.82 -5.88 2.59
N HIS A 195 1.45 -5.28 1.59
CA HIS A 195 2.01 -3.95 1.67
C HIS A 195 1.57 -3.09 0.48
N ILE A 196 1.48 -1.78 0.67
CA ILE A 196 1.11 -0.83 -0.40
C ILE A 196 2.27 0.12 -0.65
N ASP A 197 2.63 0.31 -1.92
CA ASP A 197 3.56 1.37 -2.31
C ASP A 197 2.83 2.72 -2.48
N CYS A 198 3.61 3.79 -2.61
CA CYS A 198 3.09 5.14 -2.82
C CYS A 198 2.34 5.34 -4.15
N PHE A 199 2.36 4.36 -5.05
CA PHE A 199 1.55 4.33 -6.28
C PHE A 199 0.26 3.52 -6.09
N ASN A 200 -0.07 3.15 -4.83
CA ASN A 200 -1.20 2.30 -4.47
C ASN A 200 -1.14 0.89 -5.07
N ASN A 201 0.03 0.39 -5.50
CA ASN A 201 0.14 -1.00 -5.87
C ASN A 201 0.23 -1.86 -4.61
N ILE A 202 -0.41 -3.02 -4.66
CA ILE A 202 -0.48 -3.97 -3.55
C ILE A 202 0.59 -5.04 -3.75
N TYR A 203 1.54 -5.14 -2.84
CA TYR A 203 2.51 -6.23 -2.77
C TYR A 203 1.99 -7.31 -1.84
N VAL A 204 2.01 -8.54 -2.30
CA VAL A 204 1.48 -9.70 -1.57
C VAL A 204 2.53 -10.76 -1.47
N THR A 205 2.87 -11.15 -0.25
CA THR A 205 3.72 -12.31 0.01
C THR A 205 2.87 -13.58 -0.04
N ASP A 206 3.12 -14.36 -1.08
CA ASP A 206 2.40 -15.60 -1.42
C ASP A 206 3.29 -16.80 -1.08
N SER A 207 3.11 -17.36 0.11
CA SER A 207 3.98 -18.42 0.62
C SER A 207 3.80 -19.76 -0.09
N ASP A 208 2.61 -20.07 -0.60
CA ASP A 208 2.38 -21.33 -1.32
C ASP A 208 3.14 -21.39 -2.65
N TYR A 209 3.29 -20.23 -3.31
CA TYR A 209 4.01 -20.12 -4.56
C TYR A 209 5.44 -19.57 -4.39
N ASN A 210 5.91 -19.37 -3.15
CA ASN A 210 7.27 -18.91 -2.85
C ASN A 210 7.65 -17.65 -3.66
N ARG A 211 6.82 -16.61 -3.54
CA ARG A 211 6.97 -15.37 -4.33
C ARG A 211 6.39 -14.16 -3.63
N VAL A 212 6.76 -12.98 -4.15
CA VAL A 212 6.03 -11.74 -3.93
C VAL A 212 5.43 -11.28 -5.26
N ALA A 213 4.15 -10.97 -5.24
CA ALA A 213 3.40 -10.49 -6.41
C ALA A 213 2.90 -9.08 -6.16
N LYS A 214 3.01 -8.21 -7.18
CA LYS A 214 2.46 -6.86 -7.19
C LYS A 214 1.16 -6.85 -7.99
N TYR A 215 0.10 -6.32 -7.41
CA TYR A 215 -1.20 -6.14 -8.02
C TYR A 215 -1.53 -4.66 -8.21
N ASN A 216 -2.10 -4.32 -9.36
CA ASN A 216 -2.73 -3.01 -9.54
C ASN A 216 -4.16 -3.08 -8.96
N PRO A 217 -4.54 -2.22 -7.99
CA PRO A 217 -5.83 -2.33 -7.30
C PRO A 217 -7.04 -1.95 -8.16
N THR A 218 -6.82 -1.27 -9.30
CA THR A 218 -7.90 -0.85 -10.22
C THR A 218 -8.17 -1.92 -11.27
N THR A 219 -7.10 -2.51 -11.83
CA THR A 219 -7.22 -3.47 -12.94
C THR A 219 -7.15 -4.92 -12.50
N GLY A 220 -6.68 -5.20 -11.28
CA GLY A 220 -6.37 -6.53 -10.78
C GLY A 220 -5.16 -7.20 -11.47
N ASN A 221 -4.48 -6.48 -12.37
CA ASN A 221 -3.31 -7.02 -13.07
C ASN A 221 -2.18 -7.34 -12.10
N ARG A 222 -1.56 -8.50 -12.31
CA ARG A 222 -0.48 -9.02 -11.47
C ARG A 222 0.85 -9.06 -12.21
N VAL A 223 1.91 -8.67 -11.48
CA VAL A 223 3.31 -8.87 -11.88
C VAL A 223 4.03 -9.59 -10.76
N ILE A 224 4.83 -10.61 -11.06
CA ILE A 224 5.73 -11.22 -10.08
C ILE A 224 6.96 -10.32 -9.96
N VAL A 225 7.28 -9.91 -8.75
CA VAL A 225 8.41 -9.00 -8.48
C VAL A 225 9.57 -9.69 -7.80
N ALA A 226 9.34 -10.85 -7.16
CA ALA A 226 10.41 -11.65 -6.55
C ALA A 226 10.00 -13.12 -6.42
N GLY A 227 10.96 -14.04 -6.52
CA GLY A 227 10.74 -15.49 -6.36
C GLY A 227 10.07 -16.15 -7.56
N ASN A 228 9.15 -17.10 -7.29
CA ASN A 228 8.41 -17.90 -8.29
C ASN A 228 9.29 -18.90 -9.09
N ASN A 229 10.45 -19.24 -8.56
CA ASN A 229 11.40 -20.19 -9.15
C ASN A 229 11.45 -21.53 -8.36
N GLY A 230 10.31 -21.91 -7.75
CA GLY A 230 10.22 -23.02 -6.82
C GLY A 230 10.77 -22.68 -5.43
N ALA A 231 10.49 -23.54 -4.45
CA ALA A 231 11.07 -23.41 -3.13
C ALA A 231 12.57 -23.68 -3.14
N GLY A 232 13.36 -22.89 -2.43
CA GLY A 232 14.81 -23.12 -2.32
C GLY A 232 15.59 -21.94 -1.78
N GLY A 233 16.87 -22.14 -1.56
CA GLY A 233 17.80 -21.18 -0.96
C GLY A 233 18.61 -20.35 -1.97
N ALA A 234 18.43 -20.51 -3.29
CA ALA A 234 19.15 -19.72 -4.28
C ALA A 234 18.75 -18.22 -4.20
N ALA A 235 19.56 -17.36 -4.82
CA ALA A 235 19.33 -15.91 -4.79
C ALA A 235 18.00 -15.49 -5.43
N ASN A 236 17.45 -16.30 -6.33
CA ASN A 236 16.17 -16.05 -7.02
C ASN A 236 15.02 -16.91 -6.48
N GLN A 237 15.19 -17.56 -5.32
CA GLN A 237 14.20 -18.44 -4.70
C GLN A 237 13.87 -17.97 -3.29
N PHE A 238 12.69 -18.38 -2.82
CA PHE A 238 12.24 -18.33 -1.44
C PHE A 238 11.82 -19.71 -0.93
N SER A 239 11.68 -19.85 0.36
CA SER A 239 11.07 -21.00 1.02
C SER A 239 10.06 -20.51 2.06
N ALA A 240 8.77 -20.66 1.76
CA ALA A 240 7.66 -20.18 2.60
C ALA A 240 7.88 -18.73 3.11
N PRO A 241 8.02 -17.71 2.25
CA PRO A 241 8.23 -16.33 2.69
C PRO A 241 7.02 -15.83 3.49
N TYR A 242 7.26 -14.97 4.49
CA TYR A 242 6.22 -14.42 5.35
C TYR A 242 6.04 -12.92 5.13
N GLY A 243 6.75 -12.08 5.87
CA GLY A 243 6.62 -10.64 5.79
C GLY A 243 7.42 -10.02 4.65
N SER A 244 6.96 -8.89 4.17
CA SER A 244 7.66 -8.08 3.18
C SER A 244 7.58 -6.59 3.51
N PHE A 245 8.47 -5.81 2.94
CA PHE A 245 8.47 -4.36 3.04
C PHE A 245 8.94 -3.78 1.71
N ILE A 246 8.30 -2.71 1.25
CA ILE A 246 8.69 -1.96 0.06
C ILE A 246 9.08 -0.54 0.45
N ASP A 247 10.29 -0.12 0.12
CA ASP A 247 10.76 1.22 0.42
C ASP A 247 10.35 2.25 -0.66
N ALA A 248 10.65 3.52 -0.42
CA ALA A 248 10.36 4.61 -1.35
C ALA A 248 11.09 4.48 -2.70
N ASN A 249 12.19 3.74 -2.77
CA ASN A 249 12.96 3.47 -3.97
C ASN A 249 12.44 2.24 -4.73
N GLN A 250 11.33 1.65 -4.29
CA GLN A 250 10.77 0.41 -4.83
C GLN A 250 11.71 -0.78 -4.62
N THR A 251 12.53 -0.76 -3.57
CA THR A 251 13.32 -1.91 -3.13
C THR A 251 12.45 -2.77 -2.22
N LEU A 252 12.34 -4.04 -2.55
CA LEU A 252 11.57 -5.02 -1.80
C LEU A 252 12.48 -5.79 -0.84
N TYR A 253 12.07 -5.88 0.42
CA TYR A 253 12.69 -6.72 1.43
C TYR A 253 11.72 -7.83 1.81
N VAL A 254 12.21 -9.05 1.97
CA VAL A 254 11.37 -10.25 2.22
C VAL A 254 11.95 -11.08 3.34
N ALA A 255 11.15 -11.38 4.35
CA ALA A 255 11.45 -12.37 5.37
C ALA A 255 11.25 -13.77 4.78
N ASP A 256 12.34 -14.39 4.36
CA ASP A 256 12.40 -15.70 3.74
C ASP A 256 12.47 -16.78 4.84
N TYR A 257 11.31 -17.02 5.47
CA TYR A 257 11.12 -17.78 6.70
C TYR A 257 11.83 -19.13 6.69
N GLY A 258 11.59 -19.96 5.68
CA GLY A 258 12.15 -21.31 5.58
C GLY A 258 13.63 -21.34 5.20
N ASN A 259 14.23 -20.19 4.84
CA ASN A 259 15.64 -20.06 4.55
C ASN A 259 16.41 -19.27 5.62
N GLU A 260 15.77 -18.87 6.71
CA GLU A 260 16.41 -18.20 7.86
C GLU A 260 17.13 -16.89 7.48
N ARG A 261 16.57 -16.13 6.53
CA ARG A 261 17.21 -14.91 6.00
C ARG A 261 16.19 -13.82 5.67
N VAL A 262 16.70 -12.59 5.52
CA VAL A 262 16.03 -11.51 4.82
C VAL A 262 16.72 -11.27 3.49
N GLN A 263 15.97 -11.22 2.40
CA GLN A 263 16.46 -10.87 1.07
C GLN A 263 15.97 -9.49 0.64
N MET A 264 16.88 -8.71 0.07
CA MET A 264 16.63 -7.44 -0.58
C MET A 264 16.60 -7.64 -2.10
N TRP A 265 15.58 -7.09 -2.76
CA TRP A 265 15.39 -7.13 -4.21
C TRP A 265 15.25 -5.71 -4.73
N ALA A 266 16.22 -5.24 -5.49
CA ALA A 266 16.11 -3.95 -6.17
C ALA A 266 14.95 -3.98 -7.20
N SER A 267 14.40 -2.84 -7.51
CA SER A 267 13.31 -2.73 -8.50
C SER A 267 13.74 -3.34 -9.85
N GLY A 268 12.95 -4.29 -10.34
CA GLY A 268 13.25 -5.01 -11.60
C GLY A 268 14.35 -6.08 -11.52
N ALA A 269 14.91 -6.35 -10.34
CA ALA A 269 15.93 -7.39 -10.20
C ALA A 269 15.35 -8.79 -10.43
N THR A 270 16.15 -9.70 -11.00
CA THR A 270 15.81 -11.11 -11.23
C THR A 270 16.30 -12.03 -10.09
N SER A 271 17.06 -11.48 -9.16
CA SER A 271 17.57 -12.18 -7.97
C SER A 271 17.77 -11.20 -6.82
N GLY A 272 17.67 -11.69 -5.59
CA GLY A 272 17.86 -10.91 -4.39
C GLY A 272 19.27 -11.05 -3.80
N VAL A 273 19.56 -10.18 -2.83
CA VAL A 273 20.78 -10.21 -2.01
C VAL A 273 20.37 -10.49 -0.57
N THR A 274 21.03 -11.42 0.10
CA THR A 274 20.80 -11.66 1.53
C THR A 274 21.40 -10.51 2.34
N VAL A 275 20.55 -9.79 3.08
CA VAL A 275 20.96 -8.64 3.92
C VAL A 275 20.99 -8.96 5.40
N ALA A 276 20.26 -10.01 5.84
CA ALA A 276 20.29 -10.49 7.21
C ALA A 276 20.09 -12.00 7.25
N GLY A 277 20.67 -12.65 8.26
CA GLY A 277 20.64 -14.10 8.41
C GLY A 277 21.69 -14.82 7.59
N ILE A 278 21.73 -16.14 7.71
CA ILE A 278 22.59 -17.04 6.93
C ILE A 278 21.70 -18.12 6.35
N THR A 279 21.61 -18.19 5.02
CA THR A 279 20.72 -19.10 4.30
C THR A 279 20.76 -20.53 4.84
N GLY A 280 19.62 -21.06 5.24
CA GLY A 280 19.45 -22.42 5.75
C GLY A 280 20.11 -22.69 7.11
N THR A 281 20.46 -21.64 7.85
CA THR A 281 21.17 -21.79 9.13
C THR A 281 20.46 -21.00 10.22
N ALA A 282 19.50 -21.63 10.91
CA ALA A 282 18.83 -21.07 12.06
C ALA A 282 19.78 -20.83 13.24
N GLY A 283 19.48 -19.83 14.06
CA GLY A 283 20.23 -19.63 15.31
C GLY A 283 19.95 -18.28 15.98
N ALA A 284 20.45 -18.18 17.22
CA ALA A 284 20.25 -17.01 18.08
C ALA A 284 21.46 -16.06 18.12
N SER A 285 22.49 -16.28 17.29
CA SER A 285 23.62 -15.34 17.21
C SER A 285 23.22 -14.09 16.40
N MET A 286 23.95 -12.99 16.60
CA MET A 286 23.69 -11.72 15.91
C MET A 286 23.77 -11.78 14.36
N LYS A 287 24.32 -12.87 13.81
CA LYS A 287 24.42 -13.10 12.36
C LYS A 287 23.38 -14.09 11.83
N ARG A 288 22.57 -14.67 12.70
CA ARG A 288 21.60 -15.71 12.34
C ARG A 288 20.19 -15.29 12.72
N LEU A 289 19.24 -15.74 11.95
CA LEU A 289 17.82 -15.63 12.24
C LEU A 289 17.25 -17.03 12.52
N ASN A 290 16.05 -17.06 13.08
CA ASN A 290 15.31 -18.29 13.31
C ASN A 290 13.84 -18.02 12.98
N GLY A 291 13.43 -18.39 11.76
CA GLY A 291 12.09 -18.19 11.26
C GLY A 291 11.65 -16.71 11.24
N PRO A 292 12.33 -15.82 10.49
CA PRO A 292 11.90 -14.41 10.41
C PRO A 292 10.51 -14.33 9.79
N ILE A 293 9.57 -13.63 10.46
CA ILE A 293 8.17 -13.53 10.02
C ILE A 293 7.74 -12.12 9.66
N ALA A 294 8.40 -11.11 10.20
CA ALA A 294 8.10 -9.71 9.91
C ALA A 294 9.38 -8.89 9.85
N LEU A 295 9.34 -7.80 9.10
CA LEU A 295 10.45 -6.86 8.99
C LEU A 295 9.92 -5.46 8.72
N MET A 296 10.71 -4.48 9.08
CA MET A 296 10.54 -3.08 8.71
C MET A 296 11.92 -2.51 8.40
N VAL A 297 11.98 -1.60 7.45
CA VAL A 297 13.21 -0.90 7.07
C VAL A 297 12.97 0.60 7.29
N ASP A 298 13.88 1.25 8.00
CA ASP A 298 13.84 2.69 8.21
C ASP A 298 14.50 3.45 7.04
N THR A 299 14.56 4.78 7.11
CA THR A 299 15.15 5.61 6.06
C THR A 299 16.66 5.45 5.89
N ASN A 300 17.33 4.75 6.82
CA ASN A 300 18.78 4.52 6.78
C ASN A 300 19.12 3.19 6.10
N GLY A 301 18.14 2.32 5.88
CA GLY A 301 18.26 1.01 5.20
C GLY A 301 18.58 -0.15 6.11
#